data_7df362945ff334e117bd3a58331de5de
#
_entry.id   7df362945ff334e117bd3a58331de5de
#
_cell.length_a   1.000
_cell.length_b   1.000
_cell.length_c   1.000
_cell.angle_alpha   90.00
_cell.angle_beta   90.00
_cell.angle_gamma   90.00
#
_symmetry.space_group_name_H-M   'P 1'
#
loop_
_entity.id
_entity.type
_entity.pdbx_description
1 polymer ?
#
loop_
_entity_poly.entity_id
_entity_poly.type
_entity_poly.pdbx_seq_one_letter_code
_entity_poly.pdbx_strand_id
1 'polypeptide(L)'
;AESKEALAGVNVFYKDKGGTRGTVSDINGYYELKVTDGDAVLTFSYLGYETLSVPVKVDPGEFLTRDVSLRTNSNMMDEVVVSVGRYEQKLSDITVSMELLKAKDITRQSPKDLTDVLKNISGVDVTDRQPSVRGGTGWTYGVGSRCLILVDGMSVLTPGSGEINWNMIPMENVDQVEVLKGASSVLYGSSALNGLIHVKTKRPGLDPVTQVNVQGGLYGKPRQDGTPLYGGLDLSHSRRIKNFDLTVGANTFLDDGYRQDNYNRRVRVGGNLTYHDPRVQGLNYGVNV
;
A
#
# COMPACT_ATOMS: atom_id res chain seq x y z
N ALA A 1 15.99 8.85 12.93
CA ALA A 1 17.00 9.88 12.74
C ALA A 1 16.34 11.00 11.96
N GLU A 2 16.24 12.19 12.54
CA GLU A 2 15.76 13.39 11.84
C GLU A 2 16.79 13.73 10.76
N SER A 3 16.40 13.65 9.49
CA SER A 3 17.24 14.15 8.41
C SER A 3 17.28 15.68 8.56
N LYS A 4 18.45 16.26 8.76
CA LYS A 4 18.65 17.70 8.78
C LYS A 4 18.77 18.26 7.35
N GLU A 5 17.89 17.82 6.45
CA GLU A 5 17.87 18.29 5.07
C GLU A 5 17.04 19.55 4.95
N ALA A 6 17.52 20.50 4.15
CA ALA A 6 16.78 21.71 3.83
C ALA A 6 15.53 21.35 3.00
N LEU A 7 14.37 21.86 3.40
CA LEU A 7 13.10 21.61 2.71
C LEU A 7 12.77 22.78 1.79
N ALA A 8 12.82 22.54 0.48
CA ALA A 8 12.33 23.48 -0.53
C ALA A 8 10.81 23.39 -0.69
N GLY A 9 10.15 24.52 -0.89
CA GLY A 9 8.72 24.55 -1.18
C GLY A 9 7.81 24.54 0.05
N VAL A 10 8.34 24.77 1.26
CA VAL A 10 7.53 24.92 2.47
C VAL A 10 6.75 26.24 2.41
N ASN A 11 5.43 26.16 2.54
CA ASN A 11 4.58 27.35 2.67
C ASN A 11 4.72 27.93 4.08
N VAL A 12 5.14 29.17 4.18
CA VAL A 12 5.26 29.94 5.42
C VAL A 12 4.30 31.11 5.36
N PHE A 13 3.31 31.14 6.24
CA PHE A 13 2.29 32.18 6.22
C PHE A 13 1.82 32.55 7.63
N TYR A 14 1.24 33.75 7.75
CA TYR A 14 0.50 34.18 8.93
C TYR A 14 -0.80 34.89 8.54
N LYS A 15 -1.72 34.97 9.48
CA LYS A 15 -2.98 35.69 9.32
C LYS A 15 -2.96 36.94 10.15
N ASP A 16 -3.27 38.08 9.52
CA ASP A 16 -3.52 39.33 10.17
C ASP A 16 -4.97 39.79 9.92
N LYS A 17 -5.32 41.01 10.42
CA LYS A 17 -6.65 41.58 10.18
C LYS A 17 -6.93 41.92 8.71
N GLY A 18 -5.90 41.96 7.88
CA GLY A 18 -5.98 42.24 6.45
C GLY A 18 -5.97 40.99 5.54
N GLY A 19 -5.83 39.79 6.11
CA GLY A 19 -5.84 38.54 5.36
C GLY A 19 -4.66 37.61 5.65
N THR A 20 -4.38 36.67 4.73
CA THR A 20 -3.25 35.76 4.83
C THR A 20 -2.09 36.29 4.01
N ARG A 21 -0.92 36.40 4.62
CA ARG A 21 0.35 36.74 3.95
C ARG A 21 1.31 35.60 4.10
N GLY A 22 2.05 35.28 3.03
CA GLY A 22 2.95 34.13 3.06
C GLY A 22 4.06 34.21 2.01
N THR A 23 4.99 33.32 2.14
CA THR A 23 6.12 33.06 1.24
C THR A 23 6.35 31.56 1.15
N VAL A 24 7.29 31.14 0.28
CA VAL A 24 7.68 29.75 0.10
C VAL A 24 9.18 29.64 0.27
N SER A 25 9.66 28.58 0.93
CA SER A 25 11.11 28.35 1.08
C SER A 25 11.78 27.99 -0.25
N ASP A 26 13.00 28.46 -0.42
CA ASP A 26 13.85 28.17 -1.58
C ASP A 26 14.50 26.78 -1.51
N ILE A 27 15.36 26.44 -2.49
CA ILE A 27 16.06 25.15 -2.59
C ILE A 27 16.99 24.87 -1.38
N ASN A 28 17.42 25.91 -0.66
CA ASN A 28 18.26 25.78 0.53
C ASN A 28 17.41 25.81 1.82
N GLY A 29 16.09 25.82 1.72
CA GLY A 29 15.17 25.94 2.86
C GLY A 29 15.05 27.35 3.42
N TYR A 30 15.65 28.37 2.75
CA TYR A 30 15.59 29.76 3.19
C TYR A 30 14.24 30.36 2.81
N TYR A 31 13.67 31.17 3.73
CA TYR A 31 12.45 31.93 3.50
C TYR A 31 12.59 33.35 4.09
N GLU A 32 11.91 34.29 3.48
CA GLU A 32 11.79 35.66 3.98
C GLU A 32 10.31 36.09 3.96
N LEU A 33 9.82 36.58 5.06
CA LEU A 33 8.42 37.02 5.20
C LEU A 33 8.35 38.30 6.00
N LYS A 34 7.76 39.35 5.40
CA LYS A 34 7.48 40.62 6.11
C LYS A 34 6.25 40.46 6.98
N VAL A 35 6.46 40.58 8.27
CA VAL A 35 5.39 40.56 9.28
C VAL A 35 5.04 42.00 9.64
N THR A 36 3.76 42.32 9.68
CA THR A 36 3.27 43.59 10.22
C THR A 36 3.40 43.56 11.74
N ASP A 37 3.85 44.68 12.31
CA ASP A 37 4.26 44.87 13.71
C ASP A 37 3.42 44.15 14.75
N GLY A 38 4.09 43.53 15.72
CA GLY A 38 3.49 42.92 16.90
C GLY A 38 3.56 41.38 16.95
N ASP A 39 2.64 40.79 17.67
CA ASP A 39 2.54 39.35 17.86
C ASP A 39 1.91 38.70 16.64
N ALA A 40 2.63 37.73 16.01
CA ALA A 40 2.15 36.96 14.90
C ALA A 40 2.36 35.46 15.15
N VAL A 41 1.54 34.62 14.53
CA VAL A 41 1.73 33.16 14.53
C VAL A 41 2.11 32.73 13.12
N LEU A 42 3.38 32.38 12.93
CA LEU A 42 3.85 31.84 11.68
C LEU A 42 3.44 30.38 11.56
N THR A 43 2.80 30.04 10.47
CA THR A 43 2.38 28.68 10.18
C THR A 43 3.23 28.14 9.02
N PHE A 44 3.86 27.00 9.26
CA PHE A 44 4.68 26.26 8.30
C PHE A 44 3.91 25.03 7.85
N SER A 45 3.68 24.91 6.55
CA SER A 45 2.94 23.79 5.97
C SER A 45 3.67 23.24 4.76
N TYR A 46 3.90 21.93 4.76
CA TYR A 46 4.51 21.22 3.65
C TYR A 46 3.84 19.85 3.49
N LEU A 47 3.72 19.41 2.24
CA LEU A 47 3.07 18.13 1.94
C LEU A 47 3.84 16.97 2.57
N GLY A 48 3.16 16.13 3.35
CA GLY A 48 3.80 15.00 4.06
C GLY A 48 4.36 15.34 5.43
N TYR A 49 4.21 16.58 5.91
CA TYR A 49 4.70 17.02 7.22
C TYR A 49 3.57 17.57 8.09
N GLU A 50 3.76 17.50 9.40
CA GLU A 50 2.84 18.13 10.36
C GLU A 50 2.92 19.65 10.22
N THR A 51 1.76 20.31 10.16
CA THR A 51 1.71 21.77 10.16
C THR A 51 2.20 22.29 11.50
N LEU A 52 3.23 23.12 11.49
CA LEU A 52 3.82 23.71 12.67
C LEU A 52 3.42 25.19 12.77
N SER A 53 2.91 25.59 13.93
CA SER A 53 2.59 27.00 14.21
C SER A 53 3.49 27.50 15.31
N VAL A 54 4.22 28.59 15.05
CA VAL A 54 5.20 29.19 15.95
C VAL A 54 4.82 30.63 16.22
N PRO A 55 4.57 31.00 17.48
CA PRO A 55 4.35 32.41 17.83
C PRO A 55 5.68 33.19 17.72
N VAL A 56 5.63 34.33 17.10
CA VAL A 56 6.75 35.28 16.97
C VAL A 56 6.32 36.66 17.35
N LYS A 57 7.23 37.42 17.96
CA LYS A 57 7.07 38.82 18.23
C LYS A 57 8.14 39.56 17.47
N VAL A 58 7.75 40.53 16.67
CA VAL A 58 8.66 41.28 15.80
C VAL A 58 8.42 42.78 16.07
N ASP A 59 9.46 43.49 16.52
CA ASP A 59 9.41 44.92 16.71
C ASP A 59 9.67 45.65 15.38
N PRO A 60 9.19 46.90 15.23
CA PRO A 60 9.34 47.67 13.99
C PRO A 60 10.81 47.81 13.55
N GLY A 61 11.14 47.29 12.34
CA GLY A 61 12.48 47.32 11.78
C GLY A 61 13.43 46.24 12.25
N GLU A 62 12.95 45.27 13.03
CA GLU A 62 13.73 44.14 13.49
C GLU A 62 13.77 43.00 12.42
N PHE A 63 14.93 42.33 12.35
CA PHE A 63 15.13 41.09 11.60
C PHE A 63 15.22 39.94 12.56
N LEU A 64 14.22 39.02 12.51
CA LEU A 64 14.18 37.83 13.31
C LEU A 64 14.54 36.60 12.48
N THR A 65 15.62 35.89 12.84
CA THR A 65 15.92 34.62 12.25
C THR A 65 15.25 33.48 13.02
N ARG A 66 14.54 32.62 12.32
CA ARG A 66 13.83 31.50 12.93
C ARG A 66 13.98 30.23 12.12
N ASP A 67 14.81 29.30 12.61
CA ASP A 67 14.93 27.94 12.06
C ASP A 67 13.84 27.07 12.68
N VAL A 68 13.20 26.25 11.85
CA VAL A 68 12.17 25.30 12.27
C VAL A 68 12.43 23.92 11.68
N SER A 69 12.11 22.90 12.46
CA SER A 69 12.14 21.51 11.98
C SER A 69 10.72 21.01 11.87
N LEU A 70 10.34 20.57 10.69
CA LEU A 70 9.05 19.96 10.46
C LEU A 70 9.16 18.44 10.72
N ARG A 71 8.20 17.90 11.45
CA ARG A 71 8.08 16.46 11.65
C ARG A 71 7.28 15.86 10.51
N THR A 72 7.73 14.71 10.00
CA THR A 72 6.93 13.95 9.03
C THR A 72 5.59 13.58 9.66
N ASN A 73 4.51 13.87 8.96
CA ASN A 73 3.18 13.55 9.43
C ASN A 73 2.91 12.05 9.23
N SER A 74 3.27 11.24 10.22
CA SER A 74 2.94 9.81 10.24
C SER A 74 1.43 9.53 10.39
N ASN A 75 0.65 10.57 10.70
CA ASN A 75 -0.81 10.54 10.80
C ASN A 75 -1.51 11.24 9.62
N MET A 76 -0.82 11.56 8.53
CA MET A 76 -1.59 11.70 7.30
C MET A 76 -2.41 10.41 7.20
N MET A 77 -3.71 10.51 7.43
CA MET A 77 -4.63 9.50 6.91
C MET A 77 -4.19 9.37 5.46
N ASP A 78 -3.50 8.25 5.16
CA ASP A 78 -3.05 7.96 3.82
C ASP A 78 -4.22 8.29 2.92
N GLU A 79 -4.07 9.33 2.12
CA GLU A 79 -5.07 9.63 1.11
C GLU A 79 -5.16 8.34 0.31
N VAL A 80 -6.28 7.66 0.47
CA VAL A 80 -6.41 6.30 -0.02
C VAL A 80 -6.48 6.39 -1.52
N VAL A 81 -5.36 6.11 -2.14
CA VAL A 81 -5.18 6.10 -3.58
C VAL A 81 -5.40 4.69 -4.09
N VAL A 82 -6.25 4.54 -5.06
CA VAL A 82 -6.61 3.25 -5.67
C VAL A 82 -6.41 3.30 -7.18
N SER A 83 -6.19 2.16 -7.80
CA SER A 83 -5.82 2.05 -9.22
C SER A 83 -6.91 1.49 -10.12
N VAL A 84 -8.17 1.58 -9.69
CA VAL A 84 -9.32 1.00 -10.40
C VAL A 84 -9.47 1.46 -11.85
N GLY A 85 -9.00 2.66 -12.18
CA GLY A 85 -9.08 3.21 -13.54
C GLY A 85 -7.83 3.01 -14.39
N ARG A 86 -6.88 2.13 -14.00
CA ARG A 86 -5.53 2.01 -14.52
C ARG A 86 -4.60 3.20 -14.21
N TYR A 87 -5.09 4.17 -13.47
CA TYR A 87 -4.33 5.29 -12.93
C TYR A 87 -4.75 5.52 -11.47
N GLU A 88 -3.88 6.13 -10.73
CA GLU A 88 -4.09 6.39 -9.31
C GLU A 88 -5.16 7.48 -9.14
N GLN A 89 -6.19 7.17 -8.36
CA GLN A 89 -7.30 8.08 -8.04
C GLN A 89 -7.57 8.06 -6.54
N LYS A 90 -8.14 9.14 -6.04
CA LYS A 90 -8.64 9.17 -4.67
C LYS A 90 -9.86 8.25 -4.54
N LEU A 91 -9.94 7.50 -3.45
CA LEU A 91 -11.08 6.63 -3.17
C LEU A 91 -12.42 7.41 -3.18
N SER A 92 -12.39 8.67 -2.73
CA SER A 92 -13.55 9.57 -2.74
C SER A 92 -14.13 9.86 -4.13
N ASP A 93 -13.30 9.77 -5.17
CA ASP A 93 -13.67 10.14 -6.55
C ASP A 93 -14.20 8.96 -7.36
N ILE A 94 -14.22 7.77 -6.72
CA ILE A 94 -14.65 6.54 -7.38
C ILE A 94 -16.16 6.36 -7.27
N THR A 95 -16.80 6.22 -8.42
CA THR A 95 -18.25 6.04 -8.51
C THR A 95 -18.70 4.58 -8.46
N VAL A 96 -17.77 3.64 -8.50
CA VAL A 96 -18.05 2.20 -8.48
C VAL A 96 -17.91 1.62 -7.08
N SER A 97 -18.70 0.58 -6.79
CA SER A 97 -18.63 -0.10 -5.49
C SER A 97 -17.30 -0.82 -5.34
N MET A 98 -16.49 -0.33 -4.42
CA MET A 98 -15.17 -0.86 -4.14
C MET A 98 -14.96 -1.04 -2.63
N GLU A 99 -14.14 -2.01 -2.27
CA GLU A 99 -13.64 -2.20 -0.92
C GLU A 99 -12.13 -2.26 -0.92
N LEU A 100 -11.54 -1.64 0.08
CA LEU A 100 -10.10 -1.56 0.25
C LEU A 100 -9.71 -2.16 1.59
N LEU A 101 -8.72 -3.04 1.55
CA LEU A 101 -8.07 -3.62 2.72
C LEU A 101 -6.61 -3.16 2.77
N LYS A 102 -6.22 -2.52 3.84
CA LYS A 102 -4.83 -2.10 4.07
C LYS A 102 -4.00 -3.24 4.67
N ALA A 103 -2.69 -3.21 4.47
CA ALA A 103 -1.75 -4.19 5.03
C ALA A 103 -1.98 -4.48 6.52
N LYS A 104 -2.27 -3.46 7.32
CA LYS A 104 -2.54 -3.57 8.76
C LYS A 104 -3.75 -4.46 9.07
N ASP A 105 -4.81 -4.34 8.28
CA ASP A 105 -6.04 -5.11 8.48
C ASP A 105 -5.85 -6.56 8.00
N ILE A 106 -5.06 -6.75 6.96
CA ILE A 106 -4.66 -8.08 6.47
C ILE A 106 -3.80 -8.80 7.51
N THR A 107 -2.76 -8.14 8.01
CA THR A 107 -1.84 -8.75 8.99
C THR A 107 -2.54 -9.14 10.29
N ARG A 108 -3.52 -8.34 10.75
CA ARG A 108 -4.32 -8.66 11.97
C ARG A 108 -5.09 -9.97 11.85
N GLN A 109 -5.44 -10.38 10.65
CA GLN A 109 -6.20 -11.62 10.43
C GLN A 109 -5.29 -12.85 10.40
N SER A 110 -3.96 -12.67 10.36
CA SER A 110 -2.97 -13.75 10.20
C SER A 110 -3.35 -14.77 9.11
N PRO A 111 -3.67 -14.32 7.88
CA PRO A 111 -4.21 -15.18 6.84
C PRO A 111 -3.14 -16.14 6.33
N LYS A 112 -3.53 -17.36 5.96
CA LYS A 112 -2.66 -18.34 5.32
C LYS A 112 -2.34 -17.98 3.87
N ASP A 113 -3.35 -17.42 3.19
CA ASP A 113 -3.25 -16.87 1.83
C ASP A 113 -4.33 -15.79 1.62
N LEU A 114 -4.36 -15.21 0.41
CA LEU A 114 -5.32 -14.16 0.08
C LEU A 114 -6.78 -14.65 0.14
N THR A 115 -7.05 -15.94 -0.04
CA THR A 115 -8.43 -16.47 0.00
C THR A 115 -9.07 -16.27 1.37
N ASP A 116 -8.28 -16.35 2.45
CA ASP A 116 -8.79 -16.13 3.80
C ASP A 116 -9.15 -14.65 4.03
N VAL A 117 -8.39 -13.75 3.43
CA VAL A 117 -8.69 -12.30 3.45
C VAL A 117 -9.98 -12.01 2.70
N LEU A 118 -10.12 -12.58 1.49
CA LEU A 118 -11.26 -12.34 0.62
C LEU A 118 -12.60 -12.83 1.20
N LYS A 119 -12.60 -13.93 1.96
CA LYS A 119 -13.80 -14.45 2.64
C LYS A 119 -14.41 -13.47 3.64
N ASN A 120 -13.62 -12.54 4.15
CA ASN A 120 -14.07 -11.54 5.12
C ASN A 120 -14.59 -10.26 4.44
N ILE A 121 -14.56 -10.20 3.11
CA ILE A 121 -15.04 -9.05 2.34
C ILE A 121 -16.52 -9.22 2.03
N SER A 122 -17.33 -8.23 2.41
CA SER A 122 -18.76 -8.26 2.13
C SER A 122 -19.07 -8.43 0.65
N GLY A 123 -19.91 -9.41 0.30
CA GLY A 123 -20.29 -9.70 -1.09
C GLY A 123 -19.20 -10.36 -1.93
N VAL A 124 -18.15 -10.88 -1.31
CA VAL A 124 -17.17 -11.77 -1.92
C VAL A 124 -17.29 -13.14 -1.28
N ASP A 125 -17.47 -14.15 -2.09
CA ASP A 125 -17.49 -15.55 -1.68
C ASP A 125 -16.32 -16.29 -2.35
N VAL A 126 -15.71 -17.25 -1.64
CA VAL A 126 -14.60 -18.04 -2.18
C VAL A 126 -14.94 -19.51 -2.00
N THR A 127 -15.31 -20.13 -3.11
CA THR A 127 -15.63 -21.57 -3.18
C THR A 127 -14.58 -22.27 -4.01
N ASP A 128 -14.01 -23.37 -3.50
CA ASP A 128 -12.95 -24.14 -4.17
C ASP A 128 -11.79 -23.26 -4.68
N ARG A 129 -11.39 -22.28 -3.85
CA ARG A 129 -10.35 -21.31 -4.18
C ARG A 129 -10.69 -20.39 -5.39
N GLN A 130 -11.96 -20.30 -5.77
CA GLN A 130 -12.42 -19.40 -6.82
C GLN A 130 -13.26 -18.29 -6.21
N PRO A 131 -12.85 -17.02 -6.32
CA PRO A 131 -13.63 -15.91 -5.82
C PRO A 131 -14.82 -15.64 -6.73
N SER A 132 -15.93 -15.33 -6.09
CA SER A 132 -17.16 -14.88 -6.70
C SER A 132 -17.56 -13.57 -6.06
N VAL A 133 -17.95 -12.60 -6.86
CA VAL A 133 -18.36 -11.28 -6.39
C VAL A 133 -19.85 -11.10 -6.65
N ARG A 134 -20.60 -10.69 -5.61
CA ARG A 134 -22.05 -10.44 -5.67
C ARG A 134 -22.86 -11.63 -6.22
N GLY A 135 -22.47 -12.86 -5.85
CA GLY A 135 -23.18 -14.07 -6.29
C GLY A 135 -22.98 -14.44 -7.75
N GLY A 136 -22.04 -13.80 -8.45
CA GLY A 136 -21.68 -14.17 -9.80
C GLY A 136 -20.94 -15.51 -9.85
N THR A 137 -20.86 -16.16 -11.03
CA THR A 137 -20.09 -17.40 -11.22
C THR A 137 -18.60 -17.10 -11.10
N GLY A 138 -17.89 -17.72 -10.14
CA GLY A 138 -16.47 -17.51 -9.93
C GLY A 138 -15.59 -18.08 -11.04
N TRP A 139 -15.82 -19.33 -11.40
CA TRP A 139 -15.10 -20.05 -12.46
C TRP A 139 -16.06 -20.88 -13.30
N THR A 140 -15.75 -21.02 -14.57
CA THR A 140 -16.53 -21.85 -15.49
C THR A 140 -15.59 -22.62 -16.40
N TYR A 141 -15.87 -23.90 -16.59
CA TYR A 141 -15.10 -24.74 -17.50
C TYR A 141 -15.04 -24.14 -18.91
N GLY A 142 -13.84 -24.10 -19.48
CA GLY A 142 -13.57 -23.53 -20.82
C GLY A 142 -13.52 -21.99 -20.87
N VAL A 143 -13.92 -21.28 -19.79
CA VAL A 143 -13.88 -19.80 -19.71
C VAL A 143 -12.88 -19.33 -18.64
N GLY A 144 -12.60 -20.14 -17.63
CA GLY A 144 -11.76 -19.80 -16.50
C GLY A 144 -12.43 -18.91 -15.46
N SER A 145 -11.62 -18.20 -14.68
CA SER A 145 -12.10 -17.27 -13.67
C SER A 145 -12.77 -16.04 -14.30
N ARG A 146 -13.90 -15.64 -13.74
CA ARG A 146 -14.62 -14.41 -14.11
C ARG A 146 -14.34 -13.26 -13.15
N CYS A 147 -13.54 -13.52 -12.13
CA CYS A 147 -12.98 -12.52 -11.26
C CYS A 147 -11.49 -12.43 -11.58
N LEU A 148 -11.07 -11.28 -12.08
CA LEU A 148 -9.68 -11.05 -12.43
C LEU A 148 -8.89 -10.71 -11.16
N ILE A 149 -7.74 -11.36 -10.99
CA ILE A 149 -6.79 -11.00 -9.94
C ILE A 149 -5.52 -10.46 -10.58
N LEU A 150 -5.12 -9.28 -10.12
CA LEU A 150 -3.89 -8.61 -10.51
C LEU A 150 -2.96 -8.47 -9.31
N VAL A 151 -1.66 -8.61 -9.54
CA VAL A 151 -0.59 -8.18 -8.63
C VAL A 151 0.20 -7.11 -9.36
N ASP A 152 0.20 -5.89 -8.83
CA ASP A 152 0.83 -4.71 -9.45
C ASP A 152 0.47 -4.53 -10.93
N GLY A 153 -0.79 -4.80 -11.28
CA GLY A 153 -1.30 -4.70 -12.66
C GLY A 153 -1.07 -5.93 -13.54
N MET A 154 -0.34 -6.94 -13.08
CA MET A 154 -0.11 -8.20 -13.80
C MET A 154 -1.11 -9.26 -13.40
N SER A 155 -1.71 -9.93 -14.39
CA SER A 155 -2.65 -11.02 -14.13
C SER A 155 -1.95 -12.27 -13.59
N VAL A 156 -2.52 -12.84 -12.53
CA VAL A 156 -2.08 -14.10 -11.93
C VAL A 156 -2.91 -15.30 -12.40
N LEU A 157 -3.68 -15.13 -13.47
CA LEU A 157 -4.41 -16.24 -14.07
C LEU A 157 -3.47 -17.14 -14.87
N THR A 158 -3.63 -18.43 -14.70
CA THR A 158 -2.87 -19.43 -15.45
C THR A 158 -3.28 -19.41 -16.93
N PRO A 159 -2.34 -19.25 -17.86
CA PRO A 159 -2.64 -19.34 -19.28
C PRO A 159 -3.31 -20.68 -19.63
N GLY A 160 -4.38 -20.61 -20.42
CA GLY A 160 -5.11 -21.79 -20.90
C GLY A 160 -6.26 -22.22 -19.98
N SER A 161 -6.06 -22.46 -18.69
CA SER A 161 -7.14 -22.84 -17.76
C SER A 161 -7.91 -21.65 -17.19
N GLY A 162 -7.28 -20.47 -17.15
CA GLY A 162 -7.84 -19.30 -16.49
C GLY A 162 -8.02 -19.45 -14.98
N GLU A 163 -7.34 -20.42 -14.37
CA GLU A 163 -7.33 -20.60 -12.92
C GLU A 163 -6.42 -19.59 -12.24
N ILE A 164 -6.72 -19.27 -11.00
CA ILE A 164 -5.92 -18.31 -10.22
C ILE A 164 -4.70 -19.02 -9.63
N ASN A 165 -3.52 -18.52 -9.95
CA ASN A 165 -2.28 -18.98 -9.33
C ASN A 165 -2.01 -18.22 -8.02
N TRP A 166 -2.59 -18.70 -6.93
CA TRP A 166 -2.46 -18.10 -5.61
C TRP A 166 -1.02 -18.04 -5.08
N ASN A 167 -0.15 -18.90 -5.60
CA ASN A 167 1.26 -18.92 -5.20
C ASN A 167 2.04 -17.71 -5.74
N MET A 168 1.54 -17.02 -6.75
CA MET A 168 2.16 -15.80 -7.27
C MET A 168 1.86 -14.54 -6.43
N ILE A 169 0.98 -14.64 -5.42
CA ILE A 169 0.60 -13.49 -4.62
C ILE A 169 1.55 -13.36 -3.42
N PRO A 170 2.40 -12.31 -3.36
CA PRO A 170 3.42 -12.15 -2.33
C PRO A 170 2.81 -11.56 -1.04
N MET A 171 2.13 -12.40 -0.23
CA MET A 171 1.44 -11.96 0.99
C MET A 171 2.35 -11.19 1.97
N GLU A 172 3.65 -11.50 2.00
CA GLU A 172 4.66 -10.81 2.81
C GLU A 172 4.93 -9.37 2.38
N ASN A 173 4.64 -9.05 1.11
CA ASN A 173 4.87 -7.75 0.52
C ASN A 173 3.59 -6.98 0.19
N VAL A 174 2.41 -7.48 0.56
CA VAL A 174 1.14 -6.81 0.29
C VAL A 174 1.06 -5.50 1.08
N ASP A 175 0.73 -4.42 0.39
CA ASP A 175 0.42 -3.12 0.95
C ASP A 175 -1.09 -2.91 1.06
N GLN A 176 -1.80 -3.16 -0.03
CA GLN A 176 -3.26 -3.07 -0.03
C GLN A 176 -3.89 -4.04 -1.02
N VAL A 177 -5.14 -4.39 -0.76
CA VAL A 177 -5.99 -5.18 -1.65
C VAL A 177 -7.23 -4.37 -2.00
N GLU A 178 -7.39 -4.08 -3.27
CA GLU A 178 -8.52 -3.35 -3.83
C GLU A 178 -9.49 -4.35 -4.45
N VAL A 179 -10.75 -4.35 -4.02
CA VAL A 179 -11.78 -5.24 -4.55
C VAL A 179 -12.87 -4.43 -5.22
N LEU A 180 -12.89 -4.46 -6.52
CA LEU A 180 -13.92 -3.82 -7.33
C LEU A 180 -15.08 -4.78 -7.55
N LYS A 181 -16.26 -4.39 -7.07
CA LYS A 181 -17.47 -5.22 -7.08
C LYS A 181 -18.36 -4.88 -8.26
N GLY A 182 -18.20 -5.59 -9.34
CA GLY A 182 -19.00 -5.42 -10.57
C GLY A 182 -18.19 -5.60 -11.83
N ALA A 183 -18.85 -5.43 -12.96
CA ALA A 183 -18.22 -5.62 -14.27
C ALA A 183 -17.15 -4.55 -14.54
N SER A 184 -15.93 -4.99 -14.77
CA SER A 184 -14.78 -4.15 -15.13
C SER A 184 -14.17 -4.58 -16.47
N SER A 185 -14.91 -5.38 -17.23
CA SER A 185 -14.45 -5.96 -18.49
C SER A 185 -14.06 -4.93 -19.54
N VAL A 186 -14.65 -3.75 -19.50
CA VAL A 186 -14.31 -2.64 -20.42
C VAL A 186 -12.87 -2.19 -20.23
N LEU A 187 -12.35 -2.18 -19.00
CA LEU A 187 -10.99 -1.73 -18.68
C LEU A 187 -9.98 -2.88 -18.63
N TYR A 188 -10.43 -4.07 -18.23
CA TYR A 188 -9.55 -5.18 -17.85
C TYR A 188 -9.79 -6.47 -18.63
N GLY A 189 -10.72 -6.46 -19.57
CA GLY A 189 -11.00 -7.62 -20.44
C GLY A 189 -11.99 -8.61 -19.84
N SER A 190 -12.22 -9.72 -20.57
CA SER A 190 -13.28 -10.70 -20.30
C SER A 190 -13.18 -11.40 -18.94
N SER A 191 -12.00 -11.53 -18.37
CA SER A 191 -11.81 -12.15 -17.06
C SER A 191 -12.33 -11.29 -15.89
N ALA A 192 -12.61 -10.00 -16.11
CA ALA A 192 -13.13 -9.09 -15.09
C ALA A 192 -14.66 -8.88 -15.19
N LEU A 193 -15.42 -9.93 -15.53
CA LEU A 193 -16.88 -9.84 -15.70
C LEU A 193 -17.62 -9.66 -14.37
N ASN A 194 -17.20 -10.37 -13.33
CA ASN A 194 -17.85 -10.33 -12.01
C ASN A 194 -17.19 -9.37 -11.05
N GLY A 195 -15.90 -9.10 -11.24
CA GLY A 195 -15.13 -8.20 -10.39
C GLY A 195 -13.64 -8.24 -10.68
N LEU A 196 -12.95 -7.36 -10.00
CA LEU A 196 -11.49 -7.25 -10.05
C LEU A 196 -10.95 -7.22 -8.62
N ILE A 197 -9.91 -8.01 -8.37
CA ILE A 197 -9.14 -7.98 -7.15
C ILE A 197 -7.73 -7.54 -7.52
N HIS A 198 -7.33 -6.37 -7.05
CA HIS A 198 -6.00 -5.83 -7.32
C HIS A 198 -5.18 -5.82 -6.04
N VAL A 199 -4.13 -6.60 -6.01
CA VAL A 199 -3.14 -6.66 -4.93
C VAL A 199 -2.01 -5.71 -5.27
N LYS A 200 -1.77 -4.72 -4.43
CA LYS A 200 -0.62 -3.83 -4.54
C LYS A 200 0.45 -4.25 -3.56
N THR A 201 1.68 -4.31 -4.02
CA THR A 201 2.83 -4.55 -3.17
C THR A 201 3.38 -3.26 -2.60
N LYS A 202 4.08 -3.38 -1.46
CA LYS A 202 4.73 -2.26 -0.80
C LYS A 202 5.77 -1.63 -1.70
N ARG A 203 5.71 -0.31 -1.82
CA ARG A 203 6.75 0.48 -2.49
C ARG A 203 7.77 0.94 -1.45
N PRO A 204 9.08 0.82 -1.72
CA PRO A 204 10.10 1.30 -0.82
C PRO A 204 9.98 2.79 -0.56
N GLY A 205 10.00 3.17 0.72
CA GLY A 205 10.19 4.55 1.13
C GLY A 205 11.67 4.99 1.06
N LEU A 206 11.96 6.17 1.58
CA LEU A 206 13.34 6.68 1.70
C LEU A 206 14.14 5.83 2.71
N ASP A 207 13.49 5.41 3.80
CA ASP A 207 14.10 4.57 4.81
C ASP A 207 13.97 3.09 4.46
N PRO A 208 15.02 2.29 4.64
CA PRO A 208 14.95 0.85 4.45
C PRO A 208 14.06 0.22 5.52
N VAL A 209 13.13 -0.64 5.10
CA VAL A 209 12.22 -1.35 6.00
C VAL A 209 12.43 -2.85 5.88
N THR A 210 12.68 -3.50 7.01
CA THR A 210 12.73 -4.96 7.12
C THR A 210 11.59 -5.43 8.01
N GLN A 211 10.81 -6.37 7.53
CA GLN A 211 9.71 -6.96 8.28
C GLN A 211 9.91 -8.47 8.40
N VAL A 212 9.67 -8.96 9.60
CA VAL A 212 9.69 -10.39 9.93
C VAL A 212 8.35 -10.72 10.58
N ASN A 213 7.64 -11.67 10.03
CA ASN A 213 6.40 -12.17 10.61
C ASN A 213 6.52 -13.67 10.84
N VAL A 214 6.22 -14.10 12.07
CA VAL A 214 6.22 -15.50 12.45
C VAL A 214 4.82 -15.86 12.90
N GLN A 215 4.26 -16.89 12.34
CA GLN A 215 2.95 -17.38 12.69
C GLN A 215 2.99 -18.88 12.97
N GLY A 216 2.12 -19.34 13.87
CA GLY A 216 2.02 -20.76 14.18
C GLY A 216 0.79 -21.06 15.00
N GLY A 217 0.33 -22.29 14.92
CA GLY A 217 -0.83 -22.73 15.67
C GLY A 217 -1.05 -24.22 15.59
N LEU A 218 -2.09 -24.63 16.33
CA LEU A 218 -2.50 -26.02 16.50
C LEU A 218 -3.93 -26.15 16.00
N TYR A 219 -4.22 -27.27 15.35
CA TYR A 219 -5.62 -27.65 15.12
C TYR A 219 -6.18 -28.32 16.37
N GLY A 220 -7.34 -27.88 16.82
CA GLY A 220 -7.91 -28.23 18.13
C GLY A 220 -8.34 -29.69 18.32
N LYS A 221 -8.24 -30.54 17.32
CA LYS A 221 -8.51 -31.99 17.42
C LYS A 221 -7.26 -32.77 17.07
N PRO A 222 -6.71 -33.57 18.00
CA PRO A 222 -5.63 -34.48 17.70
C PRO A 222 -6.10 -35.55 16.70
N ARG A 223 -5.23 -35.89 15.77
CA ARG A 223 -5.39 -37.07 14.88
C ARG A 223 -4.75 -38.29 15.53
N GLN A 224 -4.96 -39.48 14.93
CA GLN A 224 -4.27 -40.68 15.38
C GLN A 224 -2.74 -40.56 15.35
N ASP A 225 -2.22 -39.71 14.42
CA ASP A 225 -0.79 -39.47 14.19
C ASP A 225 -0.23 -38.28 15.01
N GLY A 226 -1.03 -37.70 15.92
CA GLY A 226 -0.65 -36.55 16.72
C GLY A 226 -1.49 -35.29 16.49
N THR A 227 -1.11 -34.19 17.13
CA THR A 227 -1.79 -32.90 16.97
C THR A 227 -1.26 -32.20 15.71
N PRO A 228 -2.11 -31.95 14.71
CA PRO A 228 -1.66 -31.27 13.50
C PRO A 228 -1.31 -29.81 13.77
N LEU A 229 -0.20 -29.37 13.21
CA LEU A 229 0.39 -28.05 13.40
C LEU A 229 0.34 -27.27 12.08
N TYR A 230 0.38 -25.95 12.20
CA TYR A 230 0.77 -25.07 11.11
C TYR A 230 1.76 -24.03 11.59
N GLY A 231 2.62 -23.57 10.70
CA GLY A 231 3.58 -22.53 10.99
C GLY A 231 4.10 -21.85 9.72
N GLY A 232 4.52 -20.61 9.84
CA GLY A 232 5.06 -19.85 8.74
C GLY A 232 6.03 -18.79 9.19
N LEU A 233 6.93 -18.44 8.29
CA LEU A 233 7.87 -17.33 8.43
C LEU A 233 7.81 -16.50 7.16
N ASP A 234 7.54 -15.22 7.32
CA ASP A 234 7.59 -14.23 6.26
C ASP A 234 8.74 -13.26 6.54
N LEU A 235 9.56 -13.03 5.53
CA LEU A 235 10.61 -12.04 5.50
C LEU A 235 10.36 -11.09 4.36
N SER A 236 10.46 -9.80 4.59
CA SER A 236 10.49 -8.81 3.52
C SER A 236 11.48 -7.70 3.84
N HIS A 237 12.19 -7.26 2.82
CA HIS A 237 13.07 -6.10 2.89
C HIS A 237 12.80 -5.20 1.70
N SER A 238 12.60 -3.92 1.96
CA SER A 238 12.40 -2.90 0.94
C SER A 238 13.33 -1.72 1.17
N ARG A 239 13.93 -1.22 0.09
CA ARG A 239 14.86 -0.10 0.12
C ARG A 239 14.86 0.66 -1.20
N ARG A 240 14.92 1.99 -1.12
CA ARG A 240 15.24 2.86 -2.24
C ARG A 240 16.73 3.14 -2.28
N ILE A 241 17.37 2.94 -3.43
CA ILE A 241 18.79 3.23 -3.66
C ILE A 241 18.87 4.17 -4.87
N LYS A 242 18.98 5.46 -4.61
CA LYS A 242 18.92 6.50 -5.66
C LYS A 242 17.61 6.36 -6.45
N ASN A 243 17.71 5.99 -7.73
CA ASN A 243 16.58 5.84 -8.65
C ASN A 243 16.04 4.40 -8.71
N PHE A 244 16.52 3.51 -7.86
CA PHE A 244 16.10 2.12 -7.82
C PHE A 244 15.30 1.84 -6.58
N ASP A 245 14.12 1.27 -6.75
CA ASP A 245 13.31 0.66 -5.69
C ASP A 245 13.53 -0.84 -5.72
N LEU A 246 14.05 -1.38 -4.61
CA LEU A 246 14.27 -2.80 -4.42
C LEU A 246 13.34 -3.31 -3.32
N THR A 247 12.59 -4.35 -3.62
CA THR A 247 11.83 -5.11 -2.63
C THR A 247 12.14 -6.58 -2.83
N VAL A 248 12.51 -7.26 -1.76
CA VAL A 248 12.72 -8.72 -1.74
C VAL A 248 11.87 -9.34 -0.65
N GLY A 249 11.35 -10.52 -0.90
CA GLY A 249 10.52 -11.25 0.04
C GLY A 249 10.80 -12.75 0.01
N ALA A 250 10.62 -13.38 1.15
CA ALA A 250 10.67 -14.82 1.29
C ALA A 250 9.55 -15.26 2.23
N ASN A 251 8.83 -16.30 1.86
CA ASN A 251 7.78 -16.91 2.66
C ASN A 251 8.01 -18.41 2.73
N THR A 252 7.90 -18.96 3.93
CA THR A 252 7.76 -20.39 4.12
C THR A 252 6.53 -20.69 4.96
N PHE A 253 5.77 -21.68 4.58
CA PHE A 253 4.56 -22.09 5.27
C PHE A 253 4.43 -23.61 5.25
N LEU A 254 4.23 -24.16 6.43
CA LEU A 254 4.02 -25.57 6.70
C LEU A 254 2.66 -25.73 7.35
N ASP A 255 1.83 -26.60 6.84
CA ASP A 255 0.50 -26.88 7.38
C ASP A 255 0.22 -28.39 7.25
N ASP A 256 0.06 -29.05 8.38
CA ASP A 256 -0.28 -30.48 8.41
C ASP A 256 -1.75 -30.75 8.08
N GLY A 257 -2.56 -29.67 7.98
CA GLY A 257 -4.00 -29.76 7.74
C GLY A 257 -4.78 -30.40 8.90
N TYR A 258 -6.06 -30.11 8.97
CA TYR A 258 -6.94 -30.71 9.98
C TYR A 258 -7.49 -32.07 9.58
N ARG A 259 -7.42 -32.43 8.29
CA ARG A 259 -7.78 -33.75 7.76
C ARG A 259 -6.53 -34.54 7.41
N GLN A 260 -6.64 -35.85 7.46
CA GLN A 260 -5.58 -36.75 7.01
C GLN A 260 -5.27 -36.49 5.52
N ASP A 261 -3.99 -36.53 5.17
CA ASP A 261 -3.47 -36.31 3.81
C ASP A 261 -3.75 -34.93 3.21
N ASN A 262 -4.18 -33.95 4.01
CA ASN A 262 -4.38 -32.58 3.59
C ASN A 262 -3.29 -31.65 4.14
N TYR A 263 -2.07 -31.86 3.70
CA TYR A 263 -0.93 -31.03 4.07
C TYR A 263 -0.61 -29.98 3.00
N ASN A 264 -0.05 -28.85 3.43
CA ASN A 264 0.45 -27.83 2.53
C ASN A 264 1.86 -27.42 2.95
N ARG A 265 2.79 -27.46 2.02
CA ARG A 265 4.17 -26.99 2.21
C ARG A 265 4.50 -26.03 1.09
N ARG A 266 4.86 -24.82 1.46
CA ARG A 266 5.16 -23.77 0.51
C ARG A 266 6.46 -23.06 0.91
N VAL A 267 7.31 -22.87 -0.07
CA VAL A 267 8.46 -21.96 0.00
C VAL A 267 8.36 -21.05 -1.20
N ARG A 268 8.45 -19.76 -0.97
CA ARG A 268 8.46 -18.74 -2.01
C ARG A 268 9.57 -17.76 -1.74
N VAL A 269 10.25 -17.34 -2.77
CA VAL A 269 11.19 -16.23 -2.78
C VAL A 269 10.86 -15.41 -4.00
N GLY A 270 10.78 -14.12 -3.83
CA GLY A 270 10.46 -13.20 -4.91
C GLY A 270 11.03 -11.81 -4.66
N GLY A 271 10.99 -10.99 -5.68
CA GLY A 271 11.46 -9.63 -5.56
C GLY A 271 10.96 -8.74 -6.69
N ASN A 272 10.99 -7.45 -6.43
CA ASN A 272 10.66 -6.41 -7.38
C ASN A 272 11.82 -5.41 -7.42
N LEU A 273 12.25 -5.08 -8.63
CA LEU A 273 13.22 -4.02 -8.89
C LEU A 273 12.60 -3.03 -9.85
N THR A 274 12.42 -1.79 -9.41
CA THR A 274 11.88 -0.71 -10.25
C THR A 274 12.90 0.40 -10.39
N TYR A 275 13.16 0.84 -11.62
CA TYR A 275 13.99 2.00 -11.95
C TYR A 275 13.10 3.18 -12.30
N HIS A 276 13.32 4.33 -11.68
CA HIS A 276 12.66 5.59 -11.95
C HIS A 276 13.54 6.44 -12.87
N ASP A 277 13.07 6.74 -14.08
CA ASP A 277 13.85 7.58 -15.00
C ASP A 277 13.80 9.04 -14.52
N PRO A 278 14.94 9.65 -14.18
CA PRO A 278 14.96 11.02 -13.69
C PRO A 278 14.69 12.06 -14.80
N ARG A 279 14.72 11.65 -16.07
CA ARG A 279 14.51 12.54 -17.23
C ARG A 279 13.05 12.68 -17.60
N VAL A 280 12.23 11.67 -17.27
CA VAL A 280 10.81 11.63 -17.66
C VAL A 280 9.99 11.32 -16.41
N GLN A 281 9.30 12.32 -15.93
CA GLN A 281 8.44 12.16 -14.75
C GLN A 281 7.36 11.10 -14.99
N GLY A 282 7.29 10.11 -14.09
CA GLY A 282 6.30 9.04 -14.15
C GLY A 282 6.69 7.83 -15.00
N LEU A 283 7.86 7.86 -15.69
CA LEU A 283 8.34 6.71 -16.44
C LEU A 283 9.16 5.78 -15.53
N ASN A 284 8.67 4.55 -15.38
CA ASN A 284 9.27 3.54 -14.52
C ASN A 284 9.47 2.25 -15.29
N TYR A 285 10.58 1.58 -15.05
CA TYR A 285 10.88 0.25 -15.60
C TYR A 285 10.99 -0.73 -14.43
N GLY A 286 10.22 -1.80 -14.44
CA GLY A 286 10.19 -2.77 -13.35
C GLY A 286 10.37 -4.21 -13.82
N VAL A 287 10.98 -5.03 -12.97
CA VAL A 287 11.09 -6.47 -13.13
C VAL A 287 10.60 -7.12 -11.84
N ASN A 288 9.64 -8.02 -11.98
CA ASN A 288 9.17 -8.89 -10.90
C ASN A 288 9.67 -10.31 -11.15
N VAL A 289 10.21 -10.96 -10.10
CA VAL A 289 10.73 -12.33 -10.11
C VAL A 289 10.05 -13.15 -9.04
#